data_fab0c3fad0e7e44dc115e0f5f8e471a5
#
_entry.id   fab0c3fad0e7e44dc115e0f5f8e471a5
#
_cell.length_a   1.000
_cell.length_b   1.000
_cell.length_c   1.000
_cell.angle_alpha   90.00
_cell.angle_beta   90.00
_cell.angle_gamma   90.00
#
_symmetry.space_group_name_H-M   'P 1'
#
loop_
_entity.id
_entity.type
_entity.pdbx_description
1 polymer ?
#
loop_
_entity_poly.entity_id
_entity_poly.type
_entity_poly.pdbx_seq_one_letter_code
_entity_poly.pdbx_strand_id
1 'polypeptide(L)'
;MHNGCAMPTPVTPQRAAALYDTATTRRIEQAAAAALPAHTLMQRAGLAVARLALAISPHARSVWVACGPGNNGGDGLEAAMHLHAWGLNPVVTWLSEPGSAPPDASAAWQRAVAAGVRFADSPPAGLGAQDLCIDALLGIGATRPPEGRLADVLARLHATPAPLLAVDVPSGLNADTGWLHTLNTTENIAARACPSSAGGLFDTKTEPAPRHTLSLLTLKPGLFTAHGRDACGTVWFDDLSVAPTEAPTAWLSGAPVTHQRTHASHKGSYGDVAVIGGESDAARGNAMTGAALLAASAALHGGAGRVYVGLLGDGGPLLDSAQPELMFRRPDALPLTEMTVVCGCGGGAAVQAVLPAVLAQAPRLVLDADALNAVAADP
;
A
#
# COMPACT_ATOMS: atom_id res chain seq x y z
N MET A 1 0.29 31.19 -20.42
CA MET A 1 1.53 30.60 -19.88
C MET A 1 1.13 29.47 -18.95
N HIS A 2 1.24 28.23 -19.41
CA HIS A 2 0.89 27.06 -18.57
C HIS A 2 2.04 26.85 -17.59
N ASN A 3 1.85 27.27 -16.34
CA ASN A 3 2.74 26.90 -15.24
C ASN A 3 2.67 25.38 -15.12
N GLY A 4 3.83 24.72 -15.36
CA GLY A 4 3.95 23.29 -15.42
C GLY A 4 3.69 22.62 -14.08
N CYS A 5 2.44 22.23 -13.85
CA CYS A 5 2.15 21.15 -12.91
C CYS A 5 2.79 19.87 -13.49
N ALA A 6 3.67 19.26 -12.75
CA ALA A 6 4.36 18.05 -13.20
C ALA A 6 3.35 16.92 -13.49
N MET A 7 3.75 15.95 -14.31
CA MET A 7 2.94 14.74 -14.51
C MET A 7 2.98 13.89 -13.23
N PRO A 8 1.88 13.21 -12.87
CA PRO A 8 1.91 12.22 -11.79
C PRO A 8 3.05 11.21 -11.97
N THR A 9 3.74 10.88 -10.91
CA THR A 9 4.89 9.98 -10.94
C THR A 9 4.57 8.64 -10.30
N PRO A 10 5.01 7.51 -10.88
CA PRO A 10 4.79 6.21 -10.24
C PRO A 10 5.64 6.09 -8.96
N VAL A 11 5.04 5.53 -7.91
CA VAL A 11 5.76 5.16 -6.69
C VAL A 11 6.47 3.84 -6.93
N THR A 12 7.79 3.85 -6.78
CA THR A 12 8.63 2.68 -7.10
C THR A 12 9.43 2.23 -5.89
N PRO A 13 9.81 0.93 -5.80
CA PRO A 13 10.59 0.40 -4.68
C PRO A 13 12.01 0.99 -4.55
N GLN A 14 12.48 1.69 -5.58
CA GLN A 14 13.84 2.23 -5.63
C GLN A 14 14.02 3.49 -4.78
N ARG A 15 12.92 4.20 -4.47
CA ARG A 15 12.96 5.46 -3.73
C ARG A 15 12.16 5.37 -2.45
N ALA A 16 12.77 5.80 -1.35
CA ALA A 16 12.04 6.03 -0.12
C ALA A 16 11.05 7.19 -0.31
N ALA A 17 9.87 7.07 0.29
CA ALA A 17 8.86 8.11 0.23
C ALA A 17 8.27 8.39 1.61
N ALA A 18 8.00 9.66 1.88
CA ALA A 18 7.32 10.09 3.10
C ALA A 18 5.84 9.71 3.04
N LEU A 19 5.33 9.16 4.13
CA LEU A 19 3.93 8.78 4.29
C LEU A 19 3.29 9.64 5.38
N TYR A 20 2.04 10.02 5.16
CA TYR A 20 1.28 10.88 6.07
C TYR A 20 -0.07 10.22 6.37
N ASP A 21 -0.41 10.13 7.65
CA ASP A 21 -1.73 9.67 8.06
C ASP A 21 -2.83 10.66 7.65
N THR A 22 -4.06 10.22 7.75
CA THR A 22 -5.24 11.01 7.37
C THR A 22 -5.32 12.32 8.15
N ALA A 23 -4.96 12.31 9.45
CA ALA A 23 -5.03 13.51 10.29
C ALA A 23 -4.01 14.55 9.84
N THR A 24 -2.78 14.13 9.59
CA THR A 24 -1.70 15.00 9.10
C THR A 24 -1.97 15.51 7.69
N THR A 25 -2.45 14.63 6.79
CA THR A 25 -2.86 15.01 5.43
C THR A 25 -3.92 16.11 5.45
N ARG A 26 -4.93 16.01 6.32
CA ARG A 26 -5.96 17.06 6.47
C ARG A 26 -5.40 18.39 6.95
N ARG A 27 -4.42 18.39 7.87
CA ARG A 27 -3.77 19.64 8.30
C ARG A 27 -2.99 20.29 7.15
N ILE A 28 -2.26 19.50 6.37
CA ILE A 28 -1.55 19.98 5.17
C ILE A 28 -2.54 20.55 4.16
N GLU A 29 -3.63 19.84 3.89
CA GLU A 29 -4.70 20.28 2.97
C GLU A 29 -5.30 21.61 3.42
N GLN A 30 -5.67 21.74 4.70
CA GLN A 30 -6.24 22.98 5.26
C GLN A 30 -5.26 24.15 5.17
N ALA A 31 -3.98 23.93 5.50
CA ALA A 31 -2.97 24.98 5.39
C ALA A 31 -2.76 25.42 3.93
N ALA A 32 -2.73 24.49 3.00
CA ALA A 32 -2.60 24.78 1.58
C ALA A 32 -3.84 25.50 1.03
N ALA A 33 -5.04 25.06 1.40
CA ALA A 33 -6.29 25.71 0.99
C ALA A 33 -6.41 27.14 1.48
N ALA A 34 -5.91 27.42 2.71
CA ALA A 34 -5.90 28.78 3.26
C ALA A 34 -4.92 29.71 2.53
N ALA A 35 -3.86 29.16 1.94
CA ALA A 35 -2.81 29.94 1.24
C ALA A 35 -3.08 30.11 -0.27
N LEU A 36 -4.00 29.35 -0.85
CA LEU A 36 -4.28 29.32 -2.26
C LEU A 36 -5.65 29.97 -2.57
N PRO A 37 -5.87 30.45 -3.82
CA PRO A 37 -7.22 30.87 -4.24
C PRO A 37 -8.22 29.70 -4.08
N ALA A 38 -9.49 30.04 -3.84
CA ALA A 38 -10.55 29.06 -3.69
C ALA A 38 -10.57 28.05 -4.86
N HIS A 39 -10.90 26.81 -4.55
CA HIS A 39 -11.00 25.68 -5.51
C HIS A 39 -9.68 25.24 -6.18
N THR A 40 -8.54 25.90 -5.90
CA THR A 40 -7.26 25.62 -6.59
C THR A 40 -6.78 24.18 -6.37
N LEU A 41 -6.88 23.65 -5.15
CA LEU A 41 -6.44 22.26 -4.87
C LEU A 41 -7.27 21.25 -5.68
N MET A 42 -8.58 21.39 -5.67
CA MET A 42 -9.49 20.51 -6.42
C MET A 42 -9.24 20.59 -7.94
N GLN A 43 -9.03 21.81 -8.48
CA GLN A 43 -8.68 21.96 -9.89
C GLN A 43 -7.35 21.29 -10.26
N ARG A 44 -6.34 21.38 -9.38
CA ARG A 44 -5.07 20.67 -9.58
C ARG A 44 -5.25 19.16 -9.50
N ALA A 45 -6.03 18.68 -8.52
CA ALA A 45 -6.34 17.27 -8.35
C ALA A 45 -7.04 16.70 -9.59
N GLY A 46 -8.13 17.32 -10.04
CA GLY A 46 -8.83 16.88 -11.24
C GLY A 46 -7.98 16.90 -12.50
N LEU A 47 -7.10 17.91 -12.65
CA LEU A 47 -6.16 17.97 -13.77
C LEU A 47 -5.13 16.81 -13.70
N ALA A 48 -4.62 16.48 -12.50
CA ALA A 48 -3.71 15.36 -12.30
C ALA A 48 -4.39 14.02 -12.63
N VAL A 49 -5.63 13.82 -12.16
CA VAL A 49 -6.45 12.63 -12.49
C VAL A 49 -6.66 12.52 -14.00
N ALA A 50 -7.07 13.59 -14.66
CA ALA A 50 -7.30 13.59 -16.11
C ALA A 50 -6.02 13.27 -16.91
N ARG A 51 -4.87 13.84 -16.52
CA ARG A 51 -3.57 13.55 -17.15
C ARG A 51 -3.18 12.10 -17.01
N LEU A 52 -3.32 11.53 -15.81
CA LEU A 52 -3.03 10.12 -15.59
C LEU A 52 -4.01 9.23 -16.36
N ALA A 53 -5.30 9.53 -16.34
CA ALA A 53 -6.32 8.82 -17.10
C ALA A 53 -5.96 8.74 -18.59
N LEU A 54 -5.57 9.87 -19.19
CA LEU A 54 -5.12 9.91 -20.58
C LEU A 54 -3.81 9.11 -20.80
N ALA A 55 -2.88 9.13 -19.84
CA ALA A 55 -1.61 8.41 -19.96
C ALA A 55 -1.78 6.89 -19.89
N ILE A 56 -2.67 6.38 -19.04
CA ILE A 56 -2.91 4.94 -18.87
C ILE A 56 -3.87 4.37 -19.91
N SER A 57 -4.76 5.19 -20.47
CA SER A 57 -5.76 4.78 -21.46
C SER A 57 -5.94 5.83 -22.56
N PRO A 58 -4.89 6.08 -23.38
CA PRO A 58 -4.89 7.17 -24.37
C PRO A 58 -5.93 6.98 -25.49
N HIS A 59 -6.44 5.77 -25.67
CA HIS A 59 -7.41 5.42 -26.71
C HIS A 59 -8.76 4.99 -26.14
N ALA A 60 -9.06 5.37 -24.87
CA ALA A 60 -10.34 5.06 -24.25
C ALA A 60 -11.51 5.60 -25.08
N ARG A 61 -12.44 4.72 -25.46
CA ARG A 61 -13.64 5.07 -26.24
C ARG A 61 -14.69 5.70 -25.33
N SER A 62 -14.81 5.18 -24.13
CA SER A 62 -15.68 5.69 -23.07
C SER A 62 -14.91 5.81 -21.78
N VAL A 63 -15.17 6.83 -21.00
CA VAL A 63 -14.63 7.00 -19.65
C VAL A 63 -15.81 7.09 -18.68
N TRP A 64 -15.97 6.11 -17.81
CA TRP A 64 -16.97 6.18 -16.76
C TRP A 64 -16.36 6.77 -15.50
N VAL A 65 -16.88 7.90 -15.03
CA VAL A 65 -16.41 8.58 -13.81
C VAL A 65 -17.49 8.45 -12.74
N ALA A 66 -17.24 7.65 -11.72
CA ALA A 66 -18.12 7.48 -10.58
C ALA A 66 -17.72 8.46 -9.46
N CYS A 67 -18.54 9.49 -9.23
CA CYS A 67 -18.28 10.56 -8.29
C CYS A 67 -19.16 10.42 -7.04
N GLY A 68 -18.52 10.41 -5.88
CA GLY A 68 -19.19 10.40 -4.58
C GLY A 68 -19.68 11.78 -4.14
N PRO A 69 -20.32 11.87 -2.95
CA PRO A 69 -20.91 13.10 -2.47
C PRO A 69 -19.91 14.11 -1.86
N GLY A 70 -18.65 13.68 -1.66
CA GLY A 70 -17.60 14.50 -1.03
C GLY A 70 -16.66 15.19 -2.02
N ASN A 71 -15.55 15.73 -1.51
CA ASN A 71 -14.52 16.39 -2.31
C ASN A 71 -13.84 15.44 -3.30
N ASN A 72 -13.69 14.16 -2.96
CA ASN A 72 -13.16 13.16 -3.91
C ASN A 72 -14.03 13.07 -5.18
N GLY A 73 -15.36 13.15 -5.01
CA GLY A 73 -16.28 13.27 -6.15
C GLY A 73 -16.06 14.56 -6.95
N GLY A 74 -15.71 15.65 -6.27
CA GLY A 74 -15.34 16.92 -6.90
C GLY A 74 -14.08 16.78 -7.78
N ASP A 75 -13.06 16.07 -7.32
CA ASP A 75 -11.86 15.79 -8.09
C ASP A 75 -12.19 15.00 -9.37
N GLY A 76 -13.10 14.02 -9.27
CA GLY A 76 -13.64 13.28 -10.40
C GLY A 76 -14.42 14.15 -11.39
N LEU A 77 -15.22 15.11 -10.91
CA LEU A 77 -15.95 16.06 -11.75
C LEU A 77 -15.01 16.98 -12.52
N GLU A 78 -13.98 17.51 -11.88
CA GLU A 78 -12.93 18.31 -12.54
C GLU A 78 -12.19 17.47 -13.58
N ALA A 79 -11.85 16.22 -13.25
CA ALA A 79 -11.21 15.32 -14.20
C ALA A 79 -12.08 15.08 -15.43
N ALA A 80 -13.38 14.83 -15.24
CA ALA A 80 -14.33 14.65 -16.34
C ALA A 80 -14.40 15.89 -17.26
N MET A 81 -14.38 17.08 -16.68
CA MET A 81 -14.36 18.33 -17.44
C MET A 81 -13.09 18.41 -18.34
N HIS A 82 -11.92 18.12 -17.79
CA HIS A 82 -10.68 18.12 -18.56
C HIS A 82 -10.67 17.06 -19.66
N LEU A 83 -11.09 15.83 -19.35
CA LEU A 83 -11.18 14.74 -20.33
C LEU A 83 -12.15 15.10 -21.48
N HIS A 84 -13.30 15.71 -21.15
CA HIS A 84 -14.24 16.20 -22.16
C HIS A 84 -13.62 17.28 -23.05
N ALA A 85 -12.94 18.26 -22.45
CA ALA A 85 -12.26 19.32 -23.19
C ALA A 85 -11.14 18.79 -24.10
N TRP A 86 -10.55 17.65 -23.79
CA TRP A 86 -9.53 16.96 -24.61
C TRP A 86 -10.12 16.00 -25.65
N GLY A 87 -11.44 15.97 -25.81
CA GLY A 87 -12.14 15.21 -26.84
C GLY A 87 -12.47 13.76 -26.48
N LEU A 88 -12.30 13.35 -25.20
CA LEU A 88 -12.80 12.07 -24.74
C LEU A 88 -14.31 12.19 -24.41
N ASN A 89 -14.96 11.02 -24.23
CA ASN A 89 -16.39 10.95 -23.92
C ASN A 89 -16.62 10.50 -22.47
N PRO A 90 -16.38 11.34 -21.45
CA PRO A 90 -16.67 10.98 -20.07
C PRO A 90 -18.19 10.95 -19.83
N VAL A 91 -18.61 9.93 -19.08
CA VAL A 91 -19.97 9.83 -18.52
C VAL A 91 -19.86 9.80 -17.01
N VAL A 92 -20.43 10.77 -16.35
CA VAL A 92 -20.37 10.93 -14.89
C VAL A 92 -21.62 10.34 -14.25
N THR A 93 -21.42 9.46 -13.27
CA THR A 93 -22.46 9.07 -12.30
C THR A 93 -22.14 9.79 -10.98
N TRP A 94 -22.94 10.79 -10.63
CA TRP A 94 -22.74 11.57 -9.41
C TRP A 94 -23.73 11.17 -8.33
N LEU A 95 -23.22 10.82 -7.13
CA LEU A 95 -24.02 10.32 -6.01
C LEU A 95 -24.33 11.41 -4.97
N SER A 96 -24.48 12.66 -5.39
CA SER A 96 -24.86 13.76 -4.53
C SER A 96 -25.95 14.62 -5.16
N GLU A 97 -26.71 15.29 -4.30
CA GLU A 97 -27.61 16.37 -4.73
C GLU A 97 -26.81 17.68 -4.81
N PRO A 98 -27.08 18.54 -5.82
CA PRO A 98 -26.33 19.77 -6.03
C PRO A 98 -26.22 20.70 -4.80
N GLY A 99 -27.21 20.68 -3.91
CA GLY A 99 -27.26 21.54 -2.71
C GLY A 99 -26.67 20.90 -1.45
N SER A 100 -26.28 19.61 -1.48
CA SER A 100 -25.77 18.88 -0.32
C SER A 100 -24.25 18.62 -0.38
N ALA A 101 -23.63 18.81 -1.52
CA ALA A 101 -22.20 18.61 -1.71
C ALA A 101 -21.38 19.75 -1.05
N PRO A 102 -20.13 19.47 -0.65
CA PRO A 102 -19.19 20.50 -0.20
C PRO A 102 -19.04 21.64 -1.22
N PRO A 103 -18.66 22.85 -0.80
CA PRO A 103 -18.57 24.02 -1.69
C PRO A 103 -17.67 23.79 -2.91
N ASP A 104 -16.50 23.14 -2.73
CA ASP A 104 -15.57 22.85 -3.82
C ASP A 104 -16.14 21.85 -4.81
N ALA A 105 -16.76 20.76 -4.32
CA ALA A 105 -17.41 19.76 -5.17
C ALA A 105 -18.63 20.35 -5.92
N SER A 106 -19.41 21.23 -5.26
CA SER A 106 -20.52 21.96 -5.90
C SER A 106 -20.03 22.87 -7.02
N ALA A 107 -18.93 23.58 -6.81
CA ALA A 107 -18.32 24.42 -7.83
C ALA A 107 -17.74 23.59 -8.99
N ALA A 108 -17.14 22.43 -8.71
CA ALA A 108 -16.66 21.48 -9.72
C ALA A 108 -17.83 20.96 -10.57
N TRP A 109 -18.95 20.61 -9.93
CA TRP A 109 -20.16 20.20 -10.65
C TRP A 109 -20.67 21.27 -11.60
N GLN A 110 -20.76 22.54 -11.14
CA GLN A 110 -21.17 23.66 -11.98
C GLN A 110 -20.27 23.81 -13.21
N ARG A 111 -18.95 23.69 -13.02
CA ARG A 111 -17.99 23.77 -14.14
C ARG A 111 -18.15 22.60 -15.10
N ALA A 112 -18.34 21.37 -14.60
CA ALA A 112 -18.56 20.20 -15.44
C ALA A 112 -19.85 20.30 -16.27
N VAL A 113 -20.94 20.78 -15.66
CA VAL A 113 -22.20 21.03 -16.38
C VAL A 113 -22.04 22.12 -17.44
N ALA A 114 -21.39 23.24 -17.09
CA ALA A 114 -21.14 24.34 -18.03
C ALA A 114 -20.23 23.93 -19.20
N ALA A 115 -19.32 22.98 -18.97
CA ALA A 115 -18.46 22.40 -20.00
C ALA A 115 -19.17 21.37 -20.90
N GLY A 116 -20.41 20.97 -20.60
CA GLY A 116 -21.18 20.02 -21.38
C GLY A 116 -20.84 18.54 -21.09
N VAL A 117 -20.26 18.23 -19.94
CA VAL A 117 -20.02 16.86 -19.50
C VAL A 117 -21.35 16.10 -19.39
N ARG A 118 -21.38 14.87 -19.89
CA ARG A 118 -22.57 14.01 -19.83
C ARG A 118 -22.72 13.39 -18.44
N PHE A 119 -23.92 13.54 -17.86
CA PHE A 119 -24.31 12.88 -16.60
C PHE A 119 -25.30 11.74 -16.87
N ALA A 120 -25.18 10.64 -16.11
CA ALA A 120 -26.09 9.51 -16.17
C ALA A 120 -26.17 8.77 -14.83
N ASP A 121 -27.35 8.26 -14.51
CA ASP A 121 -27.59 7.48 -13.27
C ASP A 121 -26.95 6.09 -13.28
N SER A 122 -26.58 5.62 -14.44
CA SER A 122 -26.02 4.28 -14.68
C SER A 122 -24.73 4.38 -15.48
N PRO A 123 -23.81 3.38 -15.33
CA PRO A 123 -22.63 3.29 -16.16
C PRO A 123 -22.98 3.21 -17.65
N PRO A 124 -22.08 3.62 -18.55
CA PRO A 124 -22.22 3.31 -19.97
C PRO A 124 -22.37 1.82 -20.21
N ALA A 125 -23.23 1.44 -21.16
CA ALA A 125 -23.37 0.04 -21.53
C ALA A 125 -22.12 -0.46 -22.26
N GLY A 126 -21.76 -1.74 -22.01
CA GLY A 126 -20.72 -2.42 -22.78
C GLY A 126 -19.28 -1.96 -22.51
N LEU A 127 -18.99 -1.45 -21.30
CA LEU A 127 -17.61 -1.12 -20.90
C LEU A 127 -16.72 -2.36 -21.02
N GLY A 128 -15.60 -2.20 -21.70
CA GLY A 128 -14.63 -3.25 -22.00
C GLY A 128 -13.18 -2.83 -21.74
N ALA A 129 -12.23 -3.69 -22.07
CA ALA A 129 -10.80 -3.46 -21.83
C ALA A 129 -10.22 -2.22 -22.55
N GLN A 130 -10.95 -1.68 -23.53
CA GLN A 130 -10.57 -0.46 -24.29
C GLN A 130 -11.17 0.83 -23.71
N ASP A 131 -11.90 0.73 -22.61
CA ASP A 131 -12.50 1.85 -21.91
C ASP A 131 -11.74 2.15 -20.62
N LEU A 132 -12.18 3.13 -19.85
CA LEU A 132 -11.59 3.47 -18.55
C LEU A 132 -12.69 3.72 -17.52
N CYS A 133 -12.50 3.20 -16.32
CA CYS A 133 -13.30 3.56 -15.16
C CYS A 133 -12.50 4.41 -14.18
N ILE A 134 -13.12 5.45 -13.61
CA ILE A 134 -12.52 6.30 -12.58
C ILE A 134 -13.37 6.17 -11.32
N ASP A 135 -12.75 5.68 -10.25
CA ASP A 135 -13.32 5.60 -8.91
C ASP A 135 -12.99 6.88 -8.14
N ALA A 136 -13.92 7.81 -8.12
CA ALA A 136 -13.89 9.04 -7.33
C ALA A 136 -15.03 9.05 -6.29
N LEU A 137 -15.41 7.87 -5.75
CA LEU A 137 -16.53 7.76 -4.82
C LEU A 137 -16.15 8.22 -3.42
N LEU A 138 -15.08 7.66 -2.85
CA LEU A 138 -14.63 7.92 -1.48
C LEU A 138 -13.12 8.16 -1.45
N GLY A 139 -12.67 9.20 -0.74
CA GLY A 139 -11.26 9.47 -0.43
C GLY A 139 -10.94 9.15 1.04
N ILE A 140 -9.89 9.78 1.58
CA ILE A 140 -9.39 9.58 2.95
C ILE A 140 -10.43 9.87 4.06
N GLY A 141 -11.56 10.48 3.74
CA GLY A 141 -12.63 10.76 4.68
C GLY A 141 -13.52 9.58 5.04
N ALA A 142 -13.41 8.46 4.33
CA ALA A 142 -14.27 7.30 4.53
C ALA A 142 -13.83 6.51 5.78
N THR A 143 -14.74 6.42 6.77
CA THR A 143 -14.52 5.68 8.02
C THR A 143 -15.50 4.51 8.21
N ARG A 144 -16.42 4.33 7.27
CA ARG A 144 -17.46 3.30 7.30
C ARG A 144 -17.50 2.54 5.97
N PRO A 145 -17.96 1.30 5.97
CA PRO A 145 -18.21 0.57 4.72
C PRO A 145 -19.12 1.36 3.78
N PRO A 146 -18.90 1.28 2.45
CA PRO A 146 -19.86 1.81 1.49
C PRO A 146 -21.18 1.06 1.58
N GLU A 147 -22.29 1.81 1.55
CA GLU A 147 -23.65 1.27 1.67
C GLU A 147 -24.58 1.82 0.58
N GLY A 148 -25.69 1.11 0.34
CA GLY A 148 -26.74 1.53 -0.60
C GLY A 148 -26.21 1.75 -2.01
N ARG A 149 -26.67 2.85 -2.66
CA ARG A 149 -26.32 3.17 -4.05
C ARG A 149 -24.80 3.31 -4.26
N LEU A 150 -24.05 3.77 -3.25
CA LEU A 150 -22.59 3.88 -3.33
C LEU A 150 -21.94 2.51 -3.42
N ALA A 151 -22.42 1.55 -2.61
CA ALA A 151 -21.97 0.16 -2.67
C ALA A 151 -22.27 -0.49 -4.03
N ASP A 152 -23.46 -0.25 -4.58
CA ASP A 152 -23.88 -0.79 -5.88
C ASP A 152 -23.00 -0.25 -7.02
N VAL A 153 -22.69 1.04 -7.01
CA VAL A 153 -21.81 1.67 -8.01
C VAL A 153 -20.39 1.14 -7.89
N LEU A 154 -19.88 1.02 -6.68
CA LEU A 154 -18.55 0.44 -6.43
C LEU A 154 -18.45 -1.01 -6.90
N ALA A 155 -19.46 -1.83 -6.60
CA ALA A 155 -19.53 -3.23 -7.08
C ALA A 155 -19.50 -3.29 -8.62
N ARG A 156 -20.21 -2.40 -9.30
CA ARG A 156 -20.20 -2.29 -10.77
C ARG A 156 -18.84 -1.88 -11.31
N LEU A 157 -18.15 -0.90 -10.69
CA LEU A 157 -16.77 -0.52 -11.05
C LEU A 157 -15.84 -1.74 -11.00
N HIS A 158 -15.94 -2.52 -9.93
CA HIS A 158 -15.11 -3.71 -9.76
C HIS A 158 -15.48 -4.88 -10.69
N ALA A 159 -16.69 -4.91 -11.21
CA ALA A 159 -17.17 -5.96 -12.13
C ALA A 159 -16.81 -5.68 -13.59
N THR A 160 -16.41 -4.46 -13.96
CA THR A 160 -16.04 -4.12 -15.34
C THR A 160 -14.68 -4.69 -15.72
N PRO A 161 -14.48 -5.12 -16.98
CA PRO A 161 -13.18 -5.51 -17.50
C PRO A 161 -12.30 -4.30 -17.88
N ALA A 162 -12.78 -3.08 -17.77
CA ALA A 162 -12.05 -1.86 -18.05
C ALA A 162 -10.98 -1.60 -16.98
N PRO A 163 -9.82 -1.01 -17.34
CA PRO A 163 -8.87 -0.45 -16.38
C PRO A 163 -9.57 0.48 -15.38
N LEU A 164 -9.13 0.42 -14.13
CA LEU A 164 -9.70 1.22 -13.03
C LEU A 164 -8.65 2.17 -12.46
N LEU A 165 -8.96 3.46 -12.44
CA LEU A 165 -8.18 4.51 -11.77
C LEU A 165 -8.92 4.98 -10.53
N ALA A 166 -8.38 4.71 -9.34
CA ALA A 166 -8.88 5.25 -8.08
C ALA A 166 -8.27 6.62 -7.80
N VAL A 167 -9.12 7.57 -7.41
CA VAL A 167 -8.74 8.93 -7.03
C VAL A 167 -8.43 8.96 -5.54
N ASP A 168 -7.25 9.37 -5.19
CA ASP A 168 -6.68 9.50 -3.85
C ASP A 168 -6.42 8.16 -3.15
N VAL A 169 -7.46 7.39 -2.88
CA VAL A 169 -7.41 6.01 -2.35
C VAL A 169 -8.52 5.19 -2.98
N PRO A 170 -8.38 3.87 -3.17
CA PRO A 170 -9.48 3.02 -3.58
C PRO A 170 -10.66 3.14 -2.61
N SER A 171 -11.87 3.31 -3.15
CA SER A 171 -13.06 3.48 -2.31
C SER A 171 -13.31 2.28 -1.41
N GLY A 172 -13.47 2.55 -0.11
CA GLY A 172 -13.62 1.53 0.94
C GLY A 172 -12.30 1.11 1.61
N LEU A 173 -11.14 1.57 1.11
CA LEU A 173 -9.86 1.34 1.75
C LEU A 173 -9.64 2.37 2.87
N ASN A 174 -9.26 1.92 4.06
CA ASN A 174 -8.79 2.80 5.13
C ASN A 174 -7.39 3.31 4.80
N ALA A 175 -7.25 4.63 4.66
CA ALA A 175 -6.03 5.27 4.22
C ALA A 175 -4.86 5.15 5.19
N ASP A 176 -5.11 4.90 6.48
CA ASP A 176 -4.07 4.78 7.49
C ASP A 176 -3.61 3.33 7.69
N THR A 177 -4.55 2.37 7.65
CA THR A 177 -4.27 0.97 8.00
C THR A 177 -4.20 0.03 6.80
N GLY A 178 -4.73 0.42 5.65
CA GLY A 178 -4.88 -0.47 4.50
C GLY A 178 -5.98 -1.53 4.67
N TRP A 179 -6.78 -1.42 5.72
CA TRP A 179 -7.93 -2.31 5.88
C TRP A 179 -9.01 -1.95 4.87
N LEU A 180 -9.49 -2.95 4.13
CA LEU A 180 -10.59 -2.77 3.20
C LEU A 180 -11.90 -3.03 3.93
N HIS A 181 -12.73 -2.00 4.04
CA HIS A 181 -14.10 -2.15 4.51
C HIS A 181 -14.91 -2.86 3.42
N THR A 182 -14.95 -4.18 3.49
CA THR A 182 -15.60 -4.99 2.48
C THR A 182 -17.12 -4.84 2.53
N LEU A 183 -17.69 -4.59 1.37
CA LEU A 183 -18.94 -5.26 0.98
C LEU A 183 -18.72 -6.75 1.21
N ASN A 184 -19.70 -7.50 1.69
CA ASN A 184 -19.67 -8.96 1.97
C ASN A 184 -19.12 -9.85 0.84
N THR A 185 -18.06 -9.44 0.17
CA THR A 185 -17.43 -10.07 -1.01
C THR A 185 -15.93 -10.26 -0.79
N THR A 186 -15.54 -10.66 0.44
CA THR A 186 -14.15 -11.07 0.76
C THR A 186 -13.61 -12.13 -0.21
N GLU A 187 -14.49 -12.89 -0.84
CA GLU A 187 -14.13 -13.90 -1.86
C GLU A 187 -13.73 -13.28 -3.21
N ASN A 188 -14.20 -12.09 -3.56
CA ASN A 188 -14.02 -11.57 -4.93
C ASN A 188 -12.76 -10.74 -5.16
N ILE A 189 -12.19 -10.09 -4.16
CA ILE A 189 -10.96 -9.28 -4.33
C ILE A 189 -9.72 -10.15 -4.15
N ALA A 190 -9.71 -11.04 -3.14
CA ALA A 190 -8.65 -12.02 -2.95
C ALA A 190 -8.60 -13.06 -4.09
N ALA A 191 -9.75 -13.52 -4.58
CA ALA A 191 -9.82 -14.45 -5.70
C ALA A 191 -9.37 -13.83 -7.05
N ARG A 192 -9.42 -12.50 -7.19
CA ARG A 192 -8.94 -11.80 -8.39
C ARG A 192 -7.47 -11.38 -8.29
N ALA A 193 -6.93 -11.24 -7.08
CA ALA A 193 -5.53 -10.90 -6.85
C ALA A 193 -4.59 -12.12 -6.89
N CYS A 194 -5.11 -13.34 -6.64
CA CYS A 194 -4.29 -14.55 -6.66
C CYS A 194 -5.10 -15.76 -7.17
N PRO A 195 -4.92 -16.18 -8.43
CA PRO A 195 -5.64 -17.33 -9.00
C PRO A 195 -5.25 -18.70 -8.40
N SER A 196 -4.30 -18.76 -7.45
CA SER A 196 -3.66 -19.99 -6.99
C SER A 196 -4.29 -20.67 -5.76
N SER A 197 -5.35 -20.12 -5.14
CA SER A 197 -5.91 -20.68 -3.90
C SER A 197 -7.23 -21.45 -4.04
N ALA A 198 -7.82 -21.54 -5.23
CA ALA A 198 -8.95 -22.45 -5.50
C ALA A 198 -8.47 -23.53 -6.46
N GLY A 199 -8.30 -24.76 -5.94
CA GLY A 199 -7.95 -25.94 -6.74
C GLY A 199 -8.98 -26.25 -7.83
N GLY A 200 -8.75 -25.70 -9.00
CA GLY A 200 -9.51 -25.97 -10.21
C GLY A 200 -8.59 -25.78 -11.42
N LEU A 201 -8.53 -26.79 -12.30
CA LEU A 201 -7.80 -26.81 -13.57
C LEU A 201 -7.82 -25.44 -14.24
N PHE A 202 -6.65 -24.99 -14.69
CA PHE A 202 -6.38 -23.79 -15.45
C PHE A 202 -7.53 -23.33 -16.36
N ASP A 203 -8.37 -22.39 -15.89
CA ASP A 203 -9.21 -21.60 -16.76
C ASP A 203 -8.42 -20.35 -17.15
N THR A 204 -7.83 -20.38 -18.33
CA THR A 204 -6.94 -19.34 -18.90
C THR A 204 -7.71 -18.10 -19.39
N LYS A 205 -8.88 -17.79 -18.82
CA LYS A 205 -9.76 -16.73 -19.33
C LYS A 205 -9.93 -15.58 -18.36
N THR A 206 -9.20 -14.54 -18.63
CA THR A 206 -9.24 -13.15 -18.19
C THR A 206 -8.22 -12.81 -17.08
N GLU A 207 -7.12 -12.20 -17.49
CA GLU A 207 -6.30 -11.41 -16.57
C GLU A 207 -7.18 -10.32 -15.92
N PRO A 208 -7.02 -10.08 -14.62
CA PRO A 208 -7.77 -9.02 -13.95
C PRO A 208 -7.47 -7.67 -14.60
N ALA A 209 -8.49 -6.83 -14.73
CA ALA A 209 -8.33 -5.49 -15.31
C ALA A 209 -7.26 -4.70 -14.54
N PRO A 210 -6.38 -3.96 -15.24
CA PRO A 210 -5.33 -3.16 -14.61
C PRO A 210 -5.93 -2.16 -13.60
N ARG A 211 -5.28 -2.05 -12.44
CA ARG A 211 -5.67 -1.11 -11.37
C ARG A 211 -4.58 -0.09 -11.15
N HIS A 212 -4.99 1.15 -11.01
CA HIS A 212 -4.14 2.29 -10.71
C HIS A 212 -4.77 3.12 -9.60
N THR A 213 -3.94 3.70 -8.76
CA THR A 213 -4.38 4.65 -7.74
C THR A 213 -3.53 5.90 -7.83
N LEU A 214 -4.14 7.06 -7.98
CA LEU A 214 -3.45 8.34 -7.90
C LEU A 214 -3.62 8.93 -6.50
N SER A 215 -2.60 8.82 -5.67
CA SER A 215 -2.57 9.49 -4.38
C SER A 215 -2.27 10.97 -4.57
N LEU A 216 -3.10 11.82 -3.97
CA LEU A 216 -3.08 13.26 -4.12
C LEU A 216 -2.54 13.93 -2.85
N LEU A 217 -1.80 15.02 -3.01
CA LEU A 217 -1.22 15.84 -1.96
C LEU A 217 -0.15 15.13 -1.11
N THR A 218 -0.44 13.95 -0.58
CA THR A 218 0.47 13.12 0.23
C THR A 218 0.28 11.64 -0.11
N LEU A 219 1.29 10.82 0.18
CA LEU A 219 1.13 9.36 0.17
C LEU A 219 0.63 8.88 1.53
N LYS A 220 -0.33 7.95 1.54
CA LYS A 220 -0.97 7.41 2.74
C LYS A 220 -0.41 6.01 3.07
N PRO A 221 -0.20 5.67 4.36
CA PRO A 221 0.31 4.35 4.74
C PRO A 221 -0.55 3.20 4.24
N GLY A 222 -1.87 3.35 4.27
CA GLY A 222 -2.82 2.31 3.88
C GLY A 222 -2.72 1.84 2.43
N LEU A 223 -2.11 2.63 1.54
CA LEU A 223 -1.85 2.21 0.16
C LEU A 223 -0.83 1.06 0.06
N PHE A 224 0.02 0.90 1.08
CA PHE A 224 1.16 -0.01 1.10
C PHE A 224 1.09 -1.09 2.17
N THR A 225 0.04 -1.08 3.00
CA THR A 225 -0.17 -2.00 4.12
C THR A 225 -1.43 -2.83 3.91
N ALA A 226 -1.52 -3.96 4.61
CA ALA A 226 -2.67 -4.88 4.61
C ALA A 226 -3.21 -5.15 3.18
N HIS A 227 -4.51 -4.89 2.93
CA HIS A 227 -5.15 -5.08 1.63
C HIS A 227 -4.79 -3.97 0.60
N GLY A 228 -4.16 -2.88 1.05
CA GLY A 228 -3.87 -1.74 0.17
C GLY A 228 -3.03 -2.10 -1.03
N ARG A 229 -2.02 -2.96 -0.87
CA ARG A 229 -1.16 -3.40 -1.98
C ARG A 229 -1.91 -4.12 -3.08
N ASP A 230 -2.92 -4.90 -2.73
CA ASP A 230 -3.75 -5.63 -3.70
C ASP A 230 -4.83 -4.73 -4.31
N ALA A 231 -5.41 -3.84 -3.48
CA ALA A 231 -6.50 -2.96 -3.91
C ALA A 231 -6.02 -1.82 -4.83
N CYS A 232 -4.83 -1.26 -4.56
CA CYS A 232 -4.33 -0.06 -5.25
C CYS A 232 -3.77 -0.33 -6.64
N GLY A 233 -3.25 -1.53 -6.90
CA GLY A 233 -2.50 -1.80 -8.12
C GLY A 233 -1.25 -0.92 -8.23
N THR A 234 -1.04 -0.27 -9.37
CA THR A 234 0.07 0.68 -9.53
C THR A 234 -0.27 2.01 -8.86
N VAL A 235 0.51 2.38 -7.84
CA VAL A 235 0.34 3.66 -7.12
C VAL A 235 1.11 4.77 -7.84
N TRP A 236 0.40 5.86 -8.10
CA TRP A 236 0.93 7.11 -8.65
C TRP A 236 0.79 8.22 -7.61
N PHE A 237 1.59 9.25 -7.71
CA PHE A 237 1.60 10.36 -6.77
C PHE A 237 1.67 11.72 -7.48
N ASP A 238 0.85 12.66 -7.00
CA ASP A 238 0.91 14.07 -7.36
C ASP A 238 0.81 14.92 -6.08
N ASP A 239 1.80 15.75 -5.82
CA ASP A 239 1.85 16.61 -4.64
C ASP A 239 0.98 17.87 -4.75
N LEU A 240 0.27 18.03 -5.84
CA LEU A 240 -0.55 19.21 -6.19
C LEU A 240 0.24 20.52 -6.12
N SER A 241 1.55 20.48 -6.28
CA SER A 241 2.48 21.60 -6.10
C SER A 241 2.36 22.24 -4.71
N VAL A 242 2.20 21.41 -3.68
CA VAL A 242 2.17 21.79 -2.27
C VAL A 242 3.34 21.12 -1.55
N ALA A 243 4.20 21.91 -0.93
CA ALA A 243 5.23 21.37 -0.03
C ALA A 243 4.57 21.00 1.31
N PRO A 244 4.77 19.78 1.84
CA PRO A 244 4.26 19.41 3.15
C PRO A 244 4.83 20.32 4.25
N THR A 245 3.97 20.82 5.13
CA THR A 245 4.35 21.66 6.28
C THR A 245 4.53 20.85 7.57
N GLU A 246 4.20 19.57 7.53
CA GLU A 246 4.22 18.63 8.66
C GLU A 246 5.31 17.57 8.47
N ALA A 247 5.78 17.01 9.56
CA ALA A 247 6.67 15.85 9.51
C ALA A 247 5.90 14.58 9.05
N PRO A 248 6.53 13.68 8.28
CA PRO A 248 5.90 12.43 7.91
C PRO A 248 5.65 11.54 9.13
N THR A 249 4.54 10.81 9.13
CA THR A 249 4.18 9.86 10.18
C THR A 249 4.84 8.50 10.01
N ALA A 250 5.23 8.17 8.77
CA ALA A 250 5.95 6.94 8.43
C ALA A 250 6.77 7.13 7.15
N TRP A 251 7.55 6.11 6.79
CA TRP A 251 8.31 6.08 5.55
C TRP A 251 8.09 4.78 4.79
N LEU A 252 7.83 4.90 3.51
CA LEU A 252 7.97 3.78 2.60
C LEU A 252 9.46 3.57 2.33
N SER A 253 9.98 2.40 2.68
CA SER A 253 11.39 2.07 2.47
C SER A 253 11.70 2.02 0.98
N GLY A 254 12.82 2.64 0.61
CA GLY A 254 13.40 2.51 -0.73
C GLY A 254 14.39 1.35 -0.83
N ALA A 255 15.10 1.30 -1.95
CA ALA A 255 16.21 0.37 -2.10
C ALA A 255 17.26 0.61 -1.01
N PRO A 256 17.85 -0.45 -0.45
CA PRO A 256 18.88 -0.31 0.56
C PRO A 256 20.09 0.43 -0.01
N VAL A 257 20.66 1.31 0.82
CA VAL A 257 21.93 1.96 0.47
C VAL A 257 23.04 0.93 0.58
N THR A 258 23.65 0.59 -0.54
CA THR A 258 24.82 -0.31 -0.55
C THR A 258 26.08 0.50 -0.24
N HIS A 259 26.76 0.14 0.84
CA HIS A 259 28.06 0.68 1.16
C HIS A 259 29.15 -0.21 0.54
N GLN A 260 30.11 0.42 -0.14
CA GLN A 260 31.30 -0.31 -0.59
C GLN A 260 32.10 -0.76 0.64
N ARG A 261 32.44 -2.04 0.68
CA ARG A 261 33.34 -2.58 1.71
C ARG A 261 34.76 -2.17 1.43
N THR A 262 35.48 -1.80 2.47
CA THR A 262 36.93 -1.52 2.34
C THR A 262 37.70 -2.83 2.13
N HIS A 263 38.71 -2.82 1.26
CA HIS A 263 39.52 -4.01 1.02
C HIS A 263 40.30 -4.43 2.28
N ALA A 264 40.78 -3.47 3.08
CA ALA A 264 41.47 -3.74 4.34
C ALA A 264 40.45 -3.94 5.47
N SER A 265 39.62 -4.99 5.39
CA SER A 265 38.61 -5.34 6.38
C SER A 265 38.50 -6.84 6.56
N HIS A 266 37.87 -7.27 7.64
CA HIS A 266 37.62 -8.68 7.95
C HIS A 266 36.19 -8.87 8.44
N LYS A 267 35.72 -10.12 8.55
CA LYS A 267 34.32 -10.41 8.93
C LYS A 267 33.85 -9.71 10.22
N GLY A 268 34.71 -9.55 11.21
CA GLY A 268 34.37 -8.82 12.45
C GLY A 268 34.14 -7.33 12.28
N SER A 269 34.59 -6.72 11.15
CA SER A 269 34.36 -5.30 10.85
C SER A 269 32.91 -4.97 10.51
N TYR A 270 32.09 -5.97 10.20
CA TYR A 270 30.72 -5.79 9.70
C TYR A 270 29.66 -6.25 10.71
N GLY A 271 30.07 -6.44 11.97
CA GLY A 271 29.18 -6.78 13.07
C GLY A 271 28.71 -8.24 13.05
N ASP A 272 28.11 -8.63 14.16
CA ASP A 272 27.58 -9.94 14.40
C ASP A 272 26.05 -9.90 14.47
N VAL A 273 25.39 -10.89 13.89
CA VAL A 273 23.94 -11.07 13.99
C VAL A 273 23.66 -12.40 14.68
N ALA A 274 22.76 -12.40 15.64
CA ALA A 274 22.17 -13.59 16.24
C ALA A 274 20.74 -13.76 15.76
N VAL A 275 20.41 -14.91 15.21
CA VAL A 275 19.03 -15.29 14.88
C VAL A 275 18.57 -16.35 15.85
N ILE A 276 17.55 -16.03 16.67
CA ILE A 276 16.99 -16.92 17.70
C ILE A 276 15.56 -17.28 17.29
N GLY A 277 15.33 -18.54 16.97
CA GLY A 277 14.06 -19.04 16.47
C GLY A 277 14.14 -20.49 16.04
N GLY A 278 13.26 -20.88 15.12
CA GLY A 278 13.30 -22.21 14.51
C GLY A 278 13.03 -23.32 15.53
N GLU A 279 11.90 -23.23 16.26
CA GLU A 279 11.50 -24.28 17.23
C GLU A 279 11.42 -25.63 16.53
N SER A 280 11.99 -26.65 17.19
CA SER A 280 11.77 -28.05 16.87
C SER A 280 11.19 -28.75 18.09
N ASP A 281 10.03 -29.37 17.95
CA ASP A 281 9.34 -30.14 18.98
C ASP A 281 8.97 -31.51 18.40
N ALA A 282 9.78 -32.49 18.72
CA ALA A 282 9.62 -33.86 18.24
C ALA A 282 8.32 -34.50 18.77
N ALA A 283 7.85 -34.12 19.95
CA ALA A 283 6.64 -34.66 20.53
C ALA A 283 5.38 -34.20 19.78
N ARG A 284 5.42 -32.97 19.22
CA ARG A 284 4.35 -32.41 18.38
C ARG A 284 4.54 -32.68 16.90
N GLY A 285 5.66 -33.27 16.49
CA GLY A 285 6.00 -33.46 15.09
C GLY A 285 6.19 -32.16 14.30
N ASN A 286 6.58 -31.09 15.00
CA ASN A 286 6.74 -29.75 14.43
C ASN A 286 8.23 -29.38 14.34
N ALA A 287 8.64 -28.79 13.19
CA ALA A 287 9.98 -28.26 13.00
C ALA A 287 9.93 -27.02 12.12
N MET A 288 10.23 -25.87 12.72
CA MET A 288 10.24 -24.55 12.09
C MET A 288 11.67 -24.03 11.86
N THR A 289 12.66 -24.93 11.92
CA THR A 289 14.10 -24.61 11.75
C THR A 289 14.37 -23.78 10.49
N GLY A 290 13.66 -24.07 9.40
CA GLY A 290 13.81 -23.37 8.13
C GLY A 290 13.55 -21.85 8.25
N ALA A 291 12.66 -21.41 9.12
CA ALA A 291 12.39 -19.97 9.31
C ALA A 291 13.61 -19.24 9.89
N ALA A 292 14.29 -19.84 10.87
CA ALA A 292 15.52 -19.26 11.44
C ALA A 292 16.66 -19.28 10.41
N LEU A 293 16.78 -20.35 9.60
CA LEU A 293 17.78 -20.41 8.55
C LEU A 293 17.56 -19.38 7.44
N LEU A 294 16.32 -19.12 7.04
CA LEU A 294 15.98 -18.06 6.08
C LEU A 294 16.35 -16.68 6.62
N ALA A 295 16.05 -16.39 7.87
CA ALA A 295 16.41 -15.13 8.51
C ALA A 295 17.93 -14.97 8.63
N ALA A 296 18.65 -16.05 8.97
CA ALA A 296 20.10 -16.07 9.05
C ALA A 296 20.75 -15.87 7.67
N SER A 297 20.22 -16.53 6.65
CA SER A 297 20.62 -16.35 5.26
C SER A 297 20.45 -14.91 4.81
N ALA A 298 19.30 -14.31 5.11
CA ALA A 298 19.03 -12.90 4.79
C ALA A 298 20.02 -11.95 5.47
N ALA A 299 20.34 -12.18 6.75
CA ALA A 299 21.34 -11.40 7.48
C ALA A 299 22.74 -11.52 6.86
N LEU A 300 23.14 -12.72 6.47
CA LEU A 300 24.43 -12.97 5.83
C LEU A 300 24.53 -12.24 4.47
N HIS A 301 23.52 -12.39 3.61
CA HIS A 301 23.44 -11.71 2.31
C HIS A 301 23.22 -10.19 2.44
N GLY A 302 22.59 -9.75 3.53
CA GLY A 302 22.48 -8.33 3.90
C GLY A 302 23.81 -7.70 4.31
N GLY A 303 24.84 -8.53 4.50
CA GLY A 303 26.20 -8.05 4.72
C GLY A 303 26.73 -8.19 6.14
N ALA A 304 26.08 -8.92 7.02
CA ALA A 304 26.60 -9.23 8.34
C ALA A 304 27.97 -9.92 8.25
N GLY A 305 28.88 -9.59 9.16
CA GLY A 305 30.21 -10.19 9.17
C GLY A 305 30.20 -11.62 9.67
N ARG A 306 29.42 -11.91 10.70
CA ARG A 306 29.18 -13.27 11.24
C ARG A 306 27.69 -13.39 11.58
N VAL A 307 27.15 -14.58 11.30
CA VAL A 307 25.75 -14.88 11.65
C VAL A 307 25.70 -16.13 12.50
N TYR A 308 25.08 -16.00 13.66
CA TYR A 308 24.86 -17.07 14.61
C TYR A 308 23.38 -17.49 14.61
N VAL A 309 23.14 -18.78 14.61
CA VAL A 309 21.79 -19.36 14.65
C VAL A 309 21.61 -20.05 16.01
N GLY A 310 20.67 -19.56 16.80
CA GLY A 310 20.23 -20.14 18.06
C GLY A 310 18.88 -20.84 17.86
N LEU A 311 18.90 -22.13 17.58
CA LEU A 311 17.67 -22.90 17.42
C LEU A 311 17.01 -23.16 18.77
N LEU A 312 15.67 -23.15 18.78
CA LEU A 312 14.83 -23.37 19.95
C LEU A 312 14.26 -24.80 19.97
N GLY A 313 13.82 -25.22 21.16
CA GLY A 313 13.24 -26.56 21.37
C GLY A 313 14.28 -27.66 21.49
N ASP A 314 13.97 -28.86 20.99
CA ASP A 314 14.77 -30.09 21.13
C ASP A 314 16.08 -30.08 20.33
N GLY A 315 16.36 -28.99 19.68
CA GLY A 315 17.53 -28.82 18.84
C GLY A 315 17.25 -29.03 17.35
N GLY A 316 18.27 -28.78 16.58
CA GLY A 316 18.21 -28.85 15.10
C GLY A 316 19.60 -29.16 14.54
N PRO A 317 19.79 -29.00 13.24
CA PRO A 317 21.08 -29.23 12.61
C PRO A 317 22.14 -28.29 13.23
N LEU A 318 23.33 -28.85 13.43
CA LEU A 318 24.50 -28.07 13.85
C LEU A 318 25.29 -27.51 12.66
N LEU A 319 24.82 -27.77 11.46
CA LEU A 319 25.41 -27.34 10.19
C LEU A 319 24.30 -27.19 9.15
N ASP A 320 24.31 -26.07 8.46
CA ASP A 320 23.57 -25.91 7.20
C ASP A 320 24.51 -26.23 6.04
N SER A 321 24.27 -27.34 5.33
CA SER A 321 25.11 -27.78 4.19
C SER A 321 25.01 -26.87 2.97
N ALA A 322 23.92 -26.09 2.85
CA ALA A 322 23.71 -25.10 1.80
C ALA A 322 24.42 -23.76 2.11
N GLN A 323 24.59 -23.46 3.40
CA GLN A 323 25.26 -22.24 3.88
C GLN A 323 26.17 -22.54 5.09
N PRO A 324 27.34 -23.19 4.86
CA PRO A 324 28.23 -23.64 5.93
C PRO A 324 28.87 -22.46 6.71
N GLU A 325 28.74 -21.22 6.24
CA GLU A 325 29.18 -20.02 6.93
C GLU A 325 28.35 -19.68 8.17
N LEU A 326 27.11 -20.20 8.28
CA LEU A 326 26.25 -20.01 9.43
C LEU A 326 26.82 -20.77 10.65
N MET A 327 26.87 -20.09 11.79
CA MET A 327 27.44 -20.64 13.01
C MET A 327 26.32 -20.96 14.01
N PHE A 328 26.17 -22.24 14.36
CA PHE A 328 25.16 -22.67 15.32
C PHE A 328 25.67 -22.57 16.75
N ARG A 329 24.87 -21.96 17.64
CA ARG A 329 25.12 -21.87 19.09
C ARG A 329 23.82 -21.96 19.84
N ARG A 330 23.89 -22.44 21.07
CA ARG A 330 22.74 -22.38 21.98
C ARG A 330 22.40 -20.92 22.27
N PRO A 331 21.10 -20.55 22.36
CA PRO A 331 20.68 -19.16 22.63
C PRO A 331 21.33 -18.56 23.89
N ASP A 332 21.45 -19.36 24.96
CA ASP A 332 22.06 -18.96 26.23
C ASP A 332 23.60 -18.74 26.16
N ALA A 333 24.25 -19.19 25.11
CA ALA A 333 25.70 -19.02 24.90
C ALA A 333 26.03 -17.84 23.95
N LEU A 334 25.03 -17.06 23.53
CA LEU A 334 25.20 -15.91 22.65
C LEU A 334 25.44 -14.63 23.45
N PRO A 335 26.49 -13.82 23.13
CA PRO A 335 26.75 -12.53 23.77
C PRO A 335 25.81 -11.46 23.18
N LEU A 336 24.54 -11.47 23.57
CA LEU A 336 23.49 -10.63 22.96
C LEU A 336 23.77 -9.13 23.06
N THR A 337 24.52 -8.70 24.08
CA THR A 337 24.91 -7.29 24.27
C THR A 337 25.82 -6.72 23.18
N GLU A 338 26.47 -7.58 22.40
CA GLU A 338 27.42 -7.21 21.33
C GLU A 338 26.84 -7.42 19.94
N MET A 339 25.60 -7.92 19.82
CA MET A 339 25.01 -8.39 18.58
C MET A 339 23.79 -7.58 18.15
N THR A 340 23.49 -7.62 16.86
CA THR A 340 22.12 -7.37 16.37
C THR A 340 21.36 -8.68 16.51
N VAL A 341 20.21 -8.67 17.19
CA VAL A 341 19.42 -9.86 17.46
C VAL A 341 18.16 -9.86 16.61
N VAL A 342 17.89 -10.97 15.95
CA VAL A 342 16.60 -11.28 15.30
C VAL A 342 15.96 -12.40 16.11
N CYS A 343 14.76 -12.19 16.64
CA CYS A 343 14.10 -13.17 17.52
C CYS A 343 12.66 -13.41 17.09
N GLY A 344 12.26 -14.68 17.01
CA GLY A 344 10.88 -15.08 16.81
C GLY A 344 10.56 -15.80 15.51
N CYS A 345 11.44 -15.77 14.51
CA CYS A 345 11.23 -16.45 13.24
C CYS A 345 11.02 -17.95 13.44
N GLY A 346 9.77 -18.44 13.38
CA GLY A 346 9.40 -19.81 13.69
C GLY A 346 9.79 -20.21 15.12
N GLY A 347 9.68 -19.31 16.08
CA GLY A 347 10.10 -19.52 17.47
C GLY A 347 9.14 -20.37 18.30
N GLY A 348 7.90 -20.50 17.83
CA GLY A 348 6.86 -21.27 18.51
C GLY A 348 6.67 -20.85 19.97
N ALA A 349 6.28 -21.81 20.82
CA ALA A 349 6.13 -21.56 22.24
C ALA A 349 7.49 -21.40 22.97
N ALA A 350 8.55 -21.99 22.43
CA ALA A 350 9.87 -21.94 23.06
C ALA A 350 10.50 -20.54 23.06
N VAL A 351 10.01 -19.61 22.23
CA VAL A 351 10.48 -18.22 22.21
C VAL A 351 10.25 -17.50 23.54
N GLN A 352 9.18 -17.86 24.26
CA GLN A 352 8.83 -17.24 25.55
C GLN A 352 9.95 -17.38 26.58
N ALA A 353 10.69 -18.49 26.57
CA ALA A 353 11.76 -18.73 27.53
C ALA A 353 13.00 -17.83 27.30
N VAL A 354 13.26 -17.43 26.08
CA VAL A 354 14.44 -16.63 25.71
C VAL A 354 14.14 -15.13 25.58
N LEU A 355 12.89 -14.78 25.35
CA LEU A 355 12.46 -13.41 25.05
C LEU A 355 12.83 -12.39 26.13
N PRO A 356 12.68 -12.65 27.45
CA PRO A 356 13.08 -11.71 28.50
C PRO A 356 14.56 -11.32 28.43
N ALA A 357 15.43 -12.31 28.19
CA ALA A 357 16.88 -12.07 28.07
C ALA A 357 17.19 -11.27 26.79
N VAL A 358 16.52 -11.57 25.68
CA VAL A 358 16.66 -10.85 24.41
C VAL A 358 16.25 -9.38 24.57
N LEU A 359 15.09 -9.11 25.18
CA LEU A 359 14.58 -7.76 25.40
C LEU A 359 15.49 -6.94 26.30
N ALA A 360 16.07 -7.59 27.35
CA ALA A 360 16.94 -6.91 28.32
C ALA A 360 18.35 -6.62 27.79
N GLN A 361 18.88 -7.44 26.87
CA GLN A 361 20.30 -7.42 26.54
C GLN A 361 20.60 -6.94 25.12
N ALA A 362 19.68 -7.12 24.16
CA ALA A 362 19.96 -6.80 22.76
C ALA A 362 19.97 -5.28 22.50
N PRO A 363 21.11 -4.68 22.10
CA PRO A 363 21.18 -3.23 21.81
C PRO A 363 20.48 -2.87 20.50
N ARG A 364 20.33 -3.84 19.60
CA ARG A 364 19.61 -3.74 18.32
C ARG A 364 18.81 -5.00 18.14
N LEU A 365 17.49 -4.85 17.99
CA LEU A 365 16.56 -5.97 18.05
C LEU A 365 15.54 -5.88 16.90
N VAL A 366 15.32 -7.02 16.25
CA VAL A 366 14.23 -7.27 15.32
C VAL A 366 13.36 -8.37 15.95
N LEU A 367 12.10 -8.09 16.20
CA LEU A 367 11.12 -9.08 16.65
C LEU A 367 10.24 -9.49 15.48
N ASP A 368 10.00 -10.80 15.35
CA ASP A 368 9.16 -11.37 14.30
C ASP A 368 8.16 -12.35 14.89
N ALA A 369 7.05 -12.52 14.20
CA ALA A 369 6.04 -13.57 14.39
C ALA A 369 5.79 -13.94 15.86
N ASP A 370 6.35 -15.08 16.29
CA ASP A 370 6.06 -15.65 17.61
C ASP A 370 6.59 -14.80 18.78
N ALA A 371 7.69 -14.06 18.57
CA ALA A 371 8.16 -13.12 19.59
C ALA A 371 7.20 -11.92 19.72
N LEU A 372 6.64 -11.40 18.62
CA LEU A 372 5.61 -10.35 18.66
C LEU A 372 4.34 -10.86 19.34
N ASN A 373 3.92 -12.09 19.03
CA ASN A 373 2.76 -12.71 19.66
C ASN A 373 2.97 -12.88 21.18
N ALA A 374 4.19 -13.25 21.59
CA ALA A 374 4.53 -13.40 23.01
C ALA A 374 4.50 -12.05 23.75
N VAL A 375 5.05 -10.98 23.15
CA VAL A 375 4.96 -9.62 23.70
C VAL A 375 3.50 -9.13 23.76
N ALA A 376 2.69 -9.44 22.75
CA ALA A 376 1.28 -9.04 22.76
C ALA A 376 0.45 -9.76 23.83
N ALA A 377 0.84 -10.97 24.20
CA ALA A 377 0.17 -11.75 25.26
C ALA A 377 0.57 -11.31 26.68
N ASP A 378 1.79 -10.79 26.85
CA ASP A 378 2.34 -10.30 28.14
C ASP A 378 3.22 -9.06 27.83
N PRO A 379 2.59 -7.87 27.72
CA PRO A 379 3.24 -6.63 27.27
C PRO A 379 4.17 -5.98 28.31
#